data_e627325e695f4edb9c4d7cf83927a643
#
_entry.id   e627325e695f4edb9c4d7cf83927a643
#
_cell.length_a   1.000
_cell.length_b   1.000
_cell.length_c   1.000
_cell.angle_alpha   90.00
_cell.angle_beta   90.00
_cell.angle_gamma   90.00
#
_symmetry.space_group_name_H-M   'P 1'
#
loop_
_entity.id
_entity.type
_entity.pdbx_description
1 polymer ?
#
loop_
_entity_poly.entity_id
_entity_poly.type
_entity_poly.pdbx_seq_one_letter_code
_entity_poly.pdbx_strand_id
1 'polypeptide(L)'
;METVKENKKQSPQRKSAADPQRKKSSFEDQFEKLDLNIHGVRLPEFTIEKEYLSLIDNPEKIKNTYDFLIALCQKGFKKLDLKKGSKKHKKYTDRIYYELDILKNLGFVDYILLVWKVIYFCKQKDIPVGLGRGSAAGSFILFLLGVTKIDSVKHDLFFERFVSKIRAKKKEVDGITYLDGSLMCDIDMDVCYYRRKEVLKYLEEEFSGKTSKIRTLNTLSGKLVIKECGKIVEDKPEVEMNRISGMIPKVFGQVKDIKETYEEVDDFKDWCDKNPKTFKTALKLRGLVKNKGVHPSAILLSYDQIVESCPIELDSDKDKISAYNMDWASIFNVKLDVLGLRTVSVVDQACKLIGIDVEDIDLEHKSIYQNLYDLKRPQGIFQVEADTNFRVCQKVKPKNLEELSAVLALGRPGALTFVDQYASYTNDDVYEPIHPLFDEILKSTGGVALYQEQLMQMAHKIGFTLDEAEVLRRIVGKKKIKEVKKWKKKIREKV
;
A
#
# COMPACT_ATOMS: atom_id res chain seq x y z
N MET A 1 -28.87 -73.98 -9.63
CA MET A 1 -29.34 -73.85 -11.01
C MET A 1 -30.42 -72.79 -11.03
N GLU A 2 -30.07 -71.56 -11.33
CA GLU A 2 -30.99 -70.53 -11.79
C GLU A 2 -30.17 -69.33 -12.21
N THR A 3 -30.27 -69.02 -13.48
CA THR A 3 -29.52 -67.99 -14.18
C THR A 3 -30.09 -66.62 -13.92
N VAL A 4 -29.29 -65.72 -13.35
CA VAL A 4 -29.65 -64.30 -13.17
C VAL A 4 -29.25 -63.53 -14.46
N LYS A 5 -30.26 -63.00 -15.15
CA LYS A 5 -30.11 -62.14 -16.34
C LYS A 5 -29.70 -60.74 -15.91
N GLU A 6 -28.53 -60.31 -16.40
CA GLU A 6 -28.13 -58.89 -16.32
C GLU A 6 -28.97 -57.99 -17.23
N ASN A 7 -29.70 -57.10 -16.64
CA ASN A 7 -30.39 -56.01 -17.33
C ASN A 7 -29.44 -54.79 -17.52
N LYS A 8 -28.85 -54.67 -18.71
CA LYS A 8 -28.18 -53.44 -19.15
C LYS A 8 -29.21 -52.34 -19.39
N LYS A 9 -29.33 -51.41 -18.47
CA LYS A 9 -30.04 -50.15 -18.73
C LYS A 9 -29.18 -49.26 -19.65
N GLN A 10 -29.63 -49.08 -20.88
CA GLN A 10 -29.14 -48.09 -21.81
C GLN A 10 -29.46 -46.66 -21.29
N SER A 11 -28.45 -45.84 -21.14
CA SER A 11 -28.57 -44.41 -20.91
C SER A 11 -29.14 -43.71 -22.16
N PRO A 12 -30.05 -42.74 -22.04
CA PRO A 12 -30.59 -42.05 -23.20
C PRO A 12 -29.49 -41.12 -23.80
N GLN A 13 -29.12 -41.39 -25.04
CA GLN A 13 -28.34 -40.48 -25.85
C GLN A 13 -29.14 -39.18 -26.06
N ARG A 14 -28.67 -38.09 -25.45
CA ARG A 14 -29.10 -36.74 -25.83
C ARG A 14 -28.58 -36.44 -27.23
N LYS A 15 -29.46 -36.54 -28.20
CA LYS A 15 -29.25 -35.95 -29.54
C LYS A 15 -29.23 -34.44 -29.34
N SER A 16 -28.05 -33.79 -29.42
CA SER A 16 -27.94 -32.35 -29.60
C SER A 16 -28.46 -32.01 -30.98
N ALA A 17 -29.63 -31.40 -31.06
CA ALA A 17 -30.09 -30.76 -32.28
C ALA A 17 -29.12 -29.64 -32.59
N ALA A 18 -28.29 -29.78 -33.61
CA ALA A 18 -27.47 -28.73 -34.14
C ALA A 18 -28.41 -27.65 -34.72
N ASP A 19 -28.35 -26.45 -34.17
CA ASP A 19 -29.03 -25.27 -34.71
C ASP A 19 -28.45 -24.94 -36.08
N PRO A 20 -29.22 -25.03 -37.18
CA PRO A 20 -28.71 -24.85 -38.53
C PRO A 20 -28.33 -23.40 -38.88
N GLN A 21 -28.52 -22.46 -37.99
CA GLN A 21 -28.27 -21.02 -38.21
C GLN A 21 -27.01 -20.48 -37.56
N ARG A 22 -26.24 -21.29 -36.86
CA ARG A 22 -24.96 -20.83 -36.33
C ARG A 22 -23.92 -20.69 -37.43
N LYS A 23 -23.96 -19.57 -38.17
CA LYS A 23 -22.82 -19.16 -39.02
C LYS A 23 -21.57 -19.21 -38.13
N LYS A 24 -20.57 -20.02 -38.50
CA LYS A 24 -19.26 -19.94 -37.90
C LYS A 24 -18.72 -18.55 -38.21
N SER A 25 -18.70 -17.66 -37.24
CA SER A 25 -17.99 -16.39 -37.37
C SER A 25 -16.52 -16.69 -37.65
N SER A 26 -15.88 -15.93 -38.53
CA SER A 26 -14.46 -16.05 -38.77
C SER A 26 -13.69 -15.74 -37.45
N PHE A 27 -12.47 -16.22 -37.36
CA PHE A 27 -11.61 -15.93 -36.19
C PHE A 27 -11.46 -14.41 -36.00
N GLU A 28 -11.43 -13.64 -37.08
CA GLU A 28 -11.39 -12.18 -37.09
C GLU A 28 -12.68 -11.56 -36.51
N ASP A 29 -13.87 -12.05 -36.85
CA ASP A 29 -15.15 -11.60 -36.29
C ASP A 29 -15.24 -11.83 -34.77
N GLN A 30 -14.50 -12.85 -34.26
CA GLN A 30 -14.42 -13.11 -32.82
C GLN A 30 -13.48 -12.13 -32.12
N PHE A 31 -12.42 -11.66 -32.78
CA PHE A 31 -11.51 -10.66 -32.26
C PHE A 31 -12.09 -9.25 -32.28
N GLU A 32 -12.84 -8.86 -33.31
CA GLU A 32 -13.53 -7.56 -33.38
C GLU A 32 -14.61 -7.40 -32.31
N LYS A 33 -15.13 -8.51 -31.76
CA LYS A 33 -16.11 -8.51 -30.66
C LYS A 33 -15.49 -8.55 -29.26
N LEU A 34 -14.18 -8.69 -29.13
CA LEU A 34 -13.48 -8.50 -27.86
C LEU A 34 -13.32 -7.00 -27.61
N ASP A 35 -14.34 -6.41 -26.98
CA ASP A 35 -14.25 -5.06 -26.43
C ASP A 35 -13.30 -5.10 -25.22
N LEU A 36 -12.00 -5.11 -25.55
CA LEU A 36 -10.96 -5.01 -24.53
C LEU A 36 -11.02 -3.59 -23.98
N ASN A 37 -11.42 -3.46 -22.72
CA ASN A 37 -11.32 -2.21 -22.00
C ASN A 37 -9.86 -1.75 -21.91
N ILE A 38 -9.41 -0.98 -22.90
CA ILE A 38 -8.07 -0.38 -22.95
C ILE A 38 -8.01 1.01 -22.31
N HIS A 39 -9.11 1.45 -21.69
CA HIS A 39 -9.27 2.82 -21.22
C HIS A 39 -8.73 3.06 -19.82
N GLY A 40 -8.62 2.03 -19.02
CA GLY A 40 -8.13 2.10 -17.63
C GLY A 40 -9.08 1.47 -16.61
N VAL A 41 -8.96 1.87 -15.37
CA VAL A 41 -9.80 1.37 -14.27
C VAL A 41 -11.13 2.09 -14.27
N ARG A 42 -12.22 1.34 -14.39
CA ARG A 42 -13.56 1.77 -14.03
C ARG A 42 -13.82 1.39 -12.57
N LEU A 43 -14.17 2.37 -11.74
CA LEU A 43 -14.48 2.11 -10.33
C LEU A 43 -15.84 1.42 -10.20
N PRO A 44 -15.95 0.40 -9.30
CA PRO A 44 -17.25 -0.12 -8.91
C PRO A 44 -18.11 0.99 -8.29
N GLU A 45 -19.39 1.00 -8.63
CA GLU A 45 -20.35 1.95 -8.08
C GLU A 45 -20.71 1.58 -6.63
N PHE A 46 -20.81 2.59 -5.79
CA PHE A 46 -21.28 2.39 -4.43
C PHE A 46 -22.80 2.49 -4.37
N THR A 47 -23.45 1.47 -3.80
CA THR A 47 -24.89 1.48 -3.58
C THR A 47 -25.21 1.93 -2.15
N ILE A 48 -26.06 2.96 -2.03
CA ILE A 48 -26.52 3.46 -0.73
C ILE A 48 -27.66 2.57 -0.23
N GLU A 49 -27.38 1.70 0.71
CA GLU A 49 -28.36 0.81 1.32
C GLU A 49 -29.19 1.53 2.40
N LYS A 50 -30.39 1.03 2.67
CA LYS A 50 -31.30 1.64 3.67
C LYS A 50 -30.67 1.71 5.07
N GLU A 51 -29.87 0.73 5.44
CA GLU A 51 -29.18 0.73 6.74
C GLU A 51 -28.18 1.90 6.86
N TYR A 52 -27.50 2.28 5.76
CA TYR A 52 -26.56 3.40 5.77
C TYR A 52 -27.25 4.75 5.91
N LEU A 53 -28.47 4.88 5.38
CA LEU A 53 -29.28 6.09 5.56
C LEU A 53 -29.67 6.33 7.02
N SER A 54 -29.83 5.26 7.82
CA SER A 54 -30.08 5.38 9.26
C SER A 54 -28.90 5.95 10.05
N LEU A 55 -27.72 5.99 9.47
CA LEU A 55 -26.51 6.49 10.12
C LEU A 55 -26.38 8.00 10.06
N ILE A 56 -27.13 8.70 9.23
CA ILE A 56 -26.97 10.13 8.94
C ILE A 56 -28.21 10.92 9.33
N ASP A 57 -28.00 12.23 9.56
CA ASP A 57 -29.10 13.16 9.76
C ASP A 57 -29.71 13.52 8.39
N ASN A 58 -31.02 13.73 8.30
CA ASN A 58 -31.77 14.12 7.10
C ASN A 58 -31.52 13.21 5.87
N PRO A 59 -31.81 11.93 5.95
CA PRO A 59 -31.59 10.98 4.85
C PRO A 59 -32.37 11.33 3.58
N GLU A 60 -33.46 12.07 3.71
CA GLU A 60 -34.28 12.54 2.60
C GLU A 60 -33.57 13.53 1.66
N LYS A 61 -32.48 14.14 2.11
CA LYS A 61 -31.67 15.08 1.31
C LYS A 61 -30.62 14.39 0.42
N ILE A 62 -30.41 13.10 0.63
CA ILE A 62 -29.41 12.33 -0.10
C ILE A 62 -29.95 11.94 -1.47
N LYS A 63 -29.31 12.46 -2.54
CA LYS A 63 -29.69 12.19 -3.93
C LYS A 63 -28.66 11.28 -4.63
N ASN A 64 -27.42 11.28 -4.18
CA ASN A 64 -26.30 10.55 -4.80
C ASN A 64 -25.23 10.21 -3.77
N THR A 65 -24.21 9.46 -4.19
CA THR A 65 -23.10 9.03 -3.34
C THR A 65 -22.26 10.18 -2.77
N TYR A 66 -22.16 11.29 -3.51
CA TYR A 66 -21.44 12.48 -3.04
C TYR A 66 -22.19 13.18 -1.87
N ASP A 67 -23.52 13.30 -1.95
CA ASP A 67 -24.34 13.84 -0.86
C ASP A 67 -24.19 12.95 0.40
N PHE A 68 -24.16 11.62 0.19
CA PHE A 68 -23.97 10.67 1.26
C PHE A 68 -22.59 10.80 1.92
N LEU A 69 -21.52 10.95 1.11
CA LEU A 69 -20.17 11.20 1.62
C LEU A 69 -20.12 12.48 2.48
N ILE A 70 -20.73 13.56 2.01
CA ILE A 70 -20.83 14.83 2.77
C ILE A 70 -21.54 14.61 4.11
N ALA A 71 -22.66 13.89 4.13
CA ALA A 71 -23.42 13.62 5.35
C ALA A 71 -22.60 12.80 6.36
N LEU A 72 -21.87 11.79 5.92
CA LEU A 72 -20.95 11.04 6.76
C LEU A 72 -19.83 11.92 7.33
N CYS A 73 -19.25 12.80 6.50
CA CYS A 73 -18.24 13.75 6.94
C CYS A 73 -18.80 14.73 8.00
N GLN A 74 -20.02 15.24 7.80
CA GLN A 74 -20.69 16.10 8.79
C GLN A 74 -20.89 15.39 10.12
N LYS A 75 -21.31 14.11 10.11
CA LYS A 75 -21.43 13.30 11.31
C LYS A 75 -20.09 13.13 12.04
N GLY A 76 -19.02 12.81 11.30
CA GLY A 76 -17.67 12.69 11.86
C GLY A 76 -17.17 14.02 12.43
N PHE A 77 -17.43 15.14 11.72
CA PHE A 77 -17.02 16.46 12.13
C PHE A 77 -17.68 16.94 13.42
N LYS A 78 -18.97 16.61 13.63
CA LYS A 78 -19.69 16.93 14.89
C LYS A 78 -19.00 16.34 16.12
N LYS A 79 -18.34 15.19 15.99
CA LYS A 79 -17.64 14.53 17.12
C LYS A 79 -16.41 15.29 17.61
N LEU A 80 -15.86 16.23 16.80
CA LEU A 80 -14.67 17.00 17.16
C LEU A 80 -14.98 18.15 18.12
N ASP A 81 -16.24 18.46 18.37
CA ASP A 81 -16.75 19.50 19.28
C ASP A 81 -15.99 20.85 19.14
N LEU A 82 -15.79 21.28 17.90
CA LEU A 82 -15.07 22.52 17.61
C LEU A 82 -15.99 23.72 17.72
N LYS A 83 -15.56 24.72 18.49
CA LYS A 83 -16.32 25.98 18.64
C LYS A 83 -16.55 26.64 17.28
N LYS A 84 -17.83 26.74 16.88
CA LYS A 84 -18.24 27.32 15.59
C LYS A 84 -17.71 28.76 15.46
N GLY A 85 -17.13 29.07 14.28
CA GLY A 85 -16.55 30.37 13.98
C GLY A 85 -15.14 30.62 14.52
N SER A 86 -14.55 29.66 15.27
CA SER A 86 -13.14 29.75 15.70
C SER A 86 -12.19 29.59 14.50
N LYS A 87 -10.95 30.12 14.63
CA LYS A 87 -9.90 29.91 13.62
C LYS A 87 -9.66 28.41 13.35
N LYS A 88 -9.71 27.60 14.41
CA LYS A 88 -9.56 26.13 14.30
C LYS A 88 -10.71 25.54 13.50
N HIS A 89 -11.97 25.88 13.83
CA HIS A 89 -13.14 25.42 13.09
C HIS A 89 -13.03 25.78 11.59
N LYS A 90 -12.60 27.01 11.26
CA LYS A 90 -12.41 27.44 9.88
C LYS A 90 -11.33 26.59 9.17
N LYS A 91 -10.12 26.41 9.78
CA LYS A 91 -9.03 25.59 9.22
C LYS A 91 -9.55 24.18 8.83
N TYR A 92 -10.31 23.55 9.72
CA TYR A 92 -10.84 22.21 9.53
C TYR A 92 -11.93 22.17 8.44
N THR A 93 -12.82 23.16 8.43
CA THR A 93 -13.89 23.26 7.42
C THR A 93 -13.32 23.50 6.02
N ASP A 94 -12.36 24.40 5.90
CA ASP A 94 -11.68 24.69 4.62
C ASP A 94 -11.00 23.41 4.07
N ARG A 95 -10.40 22.60 4.96
CA ARG A 95 -9.79 21.32 4.58
C ARG A 95 -10.82 20.31 4.08
N ILE A 96 -12.00 20.20 4.69
CA ILE A 96 -13.08 19.32 4.22
C ILE A 96 -13.50 19.70 2.80
N TYR A 97 -13.80 20.96 2.56
CA TYR A 97 -14.24 21.42 1.23
C TYR A 97 -13.16 21.21 0.17
N TYR A 98 -11.90 21.46 0.52
CA TYR A 98 -10.76 21.22 -0.36
C TYR A 98 -10.64 19.76 -0.78
N GLU A 99 -10.69 18.83 0.18
CA GLU A 99 -10.60 17.40 -0.12
C GLU A 99 -11.82 16.87 -0.88
N LEU A 100 -13.04 17.26 -0.49
CA LEU A 100 -14.27 16.88 -1.16
C LEU A 100 -14.30 17.32 -2.62
N ASP A 101 -13.87 18.55 -2.92
CA ASP A 101 -13.77 19.05 -4.28
C ASP A 101 -12.81 18.19 -5.13
N ILE A 102 -11.64 17.88 -4.60
CA ILE A 102 -10.67 17.05 -5.31
C ILE A 102 -11.22 15.63 -5.56
N LEU A 103 -11.76 14.98 -4.53
CA LEU A 103 -12.30 13.64 -4.64
C LEU A 103 -13.44 13.54 -5.64
N LYS A 104 -14.35 14.54 -5.64
CA LYS A 104 -15.44 14.64 -6.62
C LYS A 104 -14.92 14.79 -8.04
N ASN A 105 -14.03 15.77 -8.25
CA ASN A 105 -13.51 16.10 -9.58
C ASN A 105 -12.70 14.98 -10.20
N LEU A 106 -12.07 14.14 -9.37
CA LEU A 106 -11.29 13.00 -9.80
C LEU A 106 -12.09 11.69 -9.88
N GLY A 107 -13.36 11.68 -9.45
CA GLY A 107 -14.21 10.48 -9.49
C GLY A 107 -13.90 9.46 -8.39
N PHE A 108 -13.30 9.87 -7.27
CA PHE A 108 -12.91 8.95 -6.17
C PHE A 108 -14.00 8.76 -5.11
N VAL A 109 -15.16 9.39 -5.23
CA VAL A 109 -16.23 9.34 -4.21
C VAL A 109 -16.62 7.90 -3.88
N ASP A 110 -16.93 7.11 -4.89
CA ASP A 110 -17.38 5.72 -4.70
C ASP A 110 -16.26 4.85 -4.14
N TYR A 111 -15.00 5.07 -4.55
CA TYR A 111 -13.85 4.35 -3.99
C TYR A 111 -13.68 4.61 -2.48
N ILE A 112 -13.81 5.86 -2.05
CA ILE A 112 -13.75 6.22 -0.62
C ILE A 112 -14.89 5.55 0.15
N LEU A 113 -16.10 5.53 -0.42
CA LEU A 113 -17.26 4.90 0.20
C LEU A 113 -17.16 3.36 0.23
N LEU A 114 -16.56 2.74 -0.78
CA LEU A 114 -16.27 1.30 -0.79
C LEU A 114 -15.30 0.92 0.34
N VAL A 115 -14.23 1.71 0.53
CA VAL A 115 -13.32 1.49 1.67
C VAL A 115 -14.03 1.71 3.00
N TRP A 116 -14.83 2.77 3.12
CA TRP A 116 -15.64 3.01 4.31
C TRP A 116 -16.59 1.83 4.60
N LYS A 117 -17.21 1.23 3.59
CA LYS A 117 -18.11 0.05 3.73
C LYS A 117 -17.37 -1.14 4.36
N VAL A 118 -16.13 -1.38 3.97
CA VAL A 118 -15.30 -2.45 4.56
C VAL A 118 -15.01 -2.16 6.04
N ILE A 119 -14.65 -0.93 6.37
CA ILE A 119 -14.39 -0.53 7.77
C ILE A 119 -15.68 -0.56 8.59
N TYR A 120 -16.81 -0.16 8.00
CA TYR A 120 -18.12 -0.27 8.63
C TYR A 120 -18.48 -1.72 8.94
N PHE A 121 -18.28 -2.64 7.99
CA PHE A 121 -18.45 -4.08 8.23
C PHE A 121 -17.57 -4.56 9.39
N CYS A 122 -16.29 -4.16 9.41
CA CYS A 122 -15.40 -4.53 10.52
C CYS A 122 -15.97 -4.07 11.88
N LYS A 123 -16.47 -2.83 11.95
CA LYS A 123 -17.10 -2.30 13.17
C LYS A 123 -18.36 -3.07 13.58
N GLN A 124 -19.25 -3.41 12.63
CA GLN A 124 -20.46 -4.17 12.90
C GLN A 124 -20.19 -5.59 13.42
N LYS A 125 -19.05 -6.15 13.03
CA LYS A 125 -18.60 -7.49 13.44
C LYS A 125 -17.60 -7.47 14.60
N ASP A 126 -17.33 -6.31 15.22
CA ASP A 126 -16.30 -6.15 16.25
C ASP A 126 -14.94 -6.74 15.80
N ILE A 127 -14.58 -6.49 14.53
CA ILE A 127 -13.27 -6.83 13.99
C ILE A 127 -12.33 -5.64 14.21
N PRO A 128 -11.27 -5.78 15.02
CA PRO A 128 -10.33 -4.71 15.28
C PRO A 128 -9.65 -4.23 14.01
N VAL A 129 -9.57 -2.91 13.83
CA VAL A 129 -8.88 -2.25 12.73
C VAL A 129 -7.76 -1.35 13.26
N GLY A 130 -6.71 -1.19 12.45
CA GLY A 130 -5.58 -0.34 12.80
C GLY A 130 -5.92 1.14 12.78
N LEU A 131 -5.01 1.96 13.31
CA LEU A 131 -5.19 3.40 13.43
C LEU A 131 -4.97 4.16 12.10
N GLY A 132 -4.54 3.47 11.06
CA GLY A 132 -4.21 4.02 9.75
C GLY A 132 -2.71 3.97 9.46
N ARG A 133 -2.37 3.93 8.19
CA ARG A 133 -0.98 3.90 7.72
C ARG A 133 -0.84 4.52 6.32
N GLY A 134 0.41 4.67 5.88
CA GLY A 134 0.72 5.09 4.53
C GLY A 134 0.27 6.53 4.21
N SER A 135 -0.13 6.74 2.96
CA SER A 135 -0.57 8.05 2.48
C SER A 135 -2.00 8.40 2.90
N ALA A 136 -2.82 7.41 3.20
CA ALA A 136 -4.22 7.60 3.60
C ALA A 136 -4.38 8.46 4.88
N ALA A 137 -3.37 8.42 5.77
CA ALA A 137 -3.31 9.30 6.95
C ALA A 137 -3.30 10.81 6.61
N GLY A 138 -2.94 11.18 5.37
CA GLY A 138 -2.99 12.57 4.89
C GLY A 138 -4.39 13.08 4.57
N SER A 139 -5.41 12.21 4.52
CA SER A 139 -6.80 12.62 4.24
C SER A 139 -7.60 12.85 5.51
N PHE A 140 -8.15 14.05 5.65
CA PHE A 140 -9.07 14.39 6.74
C PHE A 140 -10.45 13.76 6.53
N ILE A 141 -10.87 13.57 5.28
CA ILE A 141 -12.12 12.85 4.96
C ILE A 141 -12.05 11.41 5.48
N LEU A 142 -10.96 10.68 5.26
CA LEU A 142 -10.79 9.32 5.78
C LEU A 142 -10.80 9.26 7.31
N PHE A 143 -10.26 10.30 7.97
CA PHE A 143 -10.37 10.44 9.42
C PHE A 143 -11.82 10.64 9.87
N LEU A 144 -12.57 11.53 9.25
CA LEU A 144 -13.99 11.79 9.59
C LEU A 144 -14.88 10.55 9.37
N LEU A 145 -14.55 9.74 8.37
CA LEU A 145 -15.22 8.47 8.11
C LEU A 145 -14.81 7.35 9.10
N GLY A 146 -13.76 7.57 9.87
CA GLY A 146 -13.18 6.58 10.79
C GLY A 146 -12.43 5.44 10.08
N VAL A 147 -12.03 5.67 8.82
CA VAL A 147 -11.13 4.78 8.07
C VAL A 147 -9.71 4.89 8.62
N THR A 148 -9.28 6.09 8.99
CA THR A 148 -8.07 6.33 9.78
C THR A 148 -8.43 6.99 11.11
N LYS A 149 -7.52 6.91 12.10
CA LYS A 149 -7.67 7.55 13.41
C LYS A 149 -6.72 8.73 13.59
N ILE A 150 -6.03 9.12 12.52
CA ILE A 150 -5.03 10.18 12.54
C ILE A 150 -5.66 11.45 12.01
N ASP A 151 -5.73 12.47 12.85
CA ASP A 151 -6.18 13.81 12.46
C ASP A 151 -5.09 14.49 11.62
N SER A 152 -5.26 14.43 10.30
CA SER A 152 -4.30 15.00 9.35
C SER A 152 -4.14 16.52 9.47
N VAL A 153 -5.16 17.23 9.98
CA VAL A 153 -5.13 18.69 10.19
C VAL A 153 -4.35 19.04 11.45
N LYS A 154 -4.49 18.23 12.51
CA LYS A 154 -3.72 18.37 13.76
C LYS A 154 -2.22 18.19 13.52
N HIS A 155 -1.84 17.22 12.69
CA HIS A 155 -0.45 16.85 12.39
C HIS A 155 0.10 17.51 11.13
N ASP A 156 -0.59 18.49 10.54
CA ASP A 156 -0.21 19.25 9.34
C ASP A 156 0.23 18.33 8.15
N LEU A 157 -0.49 17.21 7.98
CA LEU A 157 -0.26 16.28 6.87
C LEU A 157 -0.89 16.79 5.58
N PHE A 158 -0.20 16.57 4.45
CA PHE A 158 -0.66 17.02 3.14
C PHE A 158 -1.58 16.01 2.46
N PHE A 159 -2.73 16.50 1.99
CA PHE A 159 -3.66 15.70 1.20
C PHE A 159 -3.07 15.28 -0.16
N GLU A 160 -2.23 16.11 -0.74
CA GLU A 160 -1.54 15.87 -2.03
C GLU A 160 -0.64 14.64 -1.98
N ARG A 161 -0.16 14.26 -0.79
CA ARG A 161 0.56 12.99 -0.59
C ARG A 161 -0.36 11.79 -0.80
N PHE A 162 -1.63 11.90 -0.44
CA PHE A 162 -2.63 10.85 -0.65
C PHE A 162 -3.20 10.91 -2.06
N VAL A 163 -3.79 12.04 -2.46
CA VAL A 163 -4.33 12.28 -3.79
C VAL A 163 -3.80 13.58 -4.35
N SER A 164 -3.19 13.54 -5.53
CA SER A 164 -2.68 14.72 -6.24
C SER A 164 -3.44 14.90 -7.55
N LYS A 165 -3.86 16.14 -7.84
CA LYS A 165 -4.58 16.50 -9.09
C LYS A 165 -3.74 16.19 -10.34
N ILE A 166 -2.42 16.31 -10.26
CA ILE A 166 -1.52 16.01 -11.39
C ILE A 166 -1.43 14.51 -11.65
N ARG A 167 -1.59 13.70 -10.61
CA ARG A 167 -1.46 12.24 -10.69
C ARG A 167 -2.72 11.53 -11.14
N ALA A 168 -3.85 11.95 -10.62
CA ALA A 168 -5.13 11.31 -10.93
C ALA A 168 -5.62 11.75 -12.31
N LYS A 169 -5.13 11.07 -13.33
CA LYS A 169 -5.64 11.27 -14.69
C LYS A 169 -6.92 10.48 -14.87
N LYS A 170 -7.99 11.18 -15.20
CA LYS A 170 -9.23 10.58 -15.65
C LYS A 170 -9.39 10.76 -17.15
N LYS A 171 -10.05 9.81 -17.77
CA LYS A 171 -10.47 9.84 -19.18
C LYS A 171 -11.95 9.53 -19.23
N GLU A 172 -12.72 10.32 -19.96
CA GLU A 172 -14.13 10.04 -20.21
C GLU A 172 -14.28 9.47 -21.62
N VAL A 173 -14.94 8.33 -21.73
CA VAL A 173 -15.23 7.64 -22.99
C VAL A 173 -16.69 7.19 -22.92
N ASP A 174 -17.51 7.66 -23.86
CA ASP A 174 -18.94 7.35 -23.94
C ASP A 174 -19.73 7.59 -22.63
N GLY A 175 -19.37 8.68 -21.92
CA GLY A 175 -19.97 9.03 -20.63
C GLY A 175 -19.50 8.22 -19.43
N ILE A 176 -18.52 7.32 -19.61
CA ILE A 176 -17.92 6.50 -18.56
C ILE A 176 -16.57 7.10 -18.16
N THR A 177 -16.35 7.27 -16.87
CA THR A 177 -15.07 7.74 -16.31
C THR A 177 -14.13 6.56 -16.09
N TYR A 178 -12.95 6.65 -16.68
CA TYR A 178 -11.83 5.72 -16.48
C TYR A 178 -10.67 6.42 -15.79
N LEU A 179 -9.99 5.71 -14.89
CA LEU A 179 -8.84 6.19 -14.14
C LEU A 179 -7.57 5.44 -14.55
N ASP A 180 -6.42 6.09 -14.40
CA ASP A 180 -5.13 5.42 -14.54
C ASP A 180 -4.82 4.62 -13.26
N GLY A 181 -4.95 3.29 -13.34
CA GLY A 181 -4.76 2.41 -12.20
C GLY A 181 -3.37 2.50 -11.56
N SER A 182 -2.34 2.86 -12.35
CA SER A 182 -0.97 3.05 -11.84
C SER A 182 -0.82 4.31 -10.99
N LEU A 183 -1.79 5.21 -11.06
CA LEU A 183 -1.82 6.51 -10.39
C LEU A 183 -2.90 6.61 -9.30
N MET A 184 -3.66 5.55 -9.08
CA MET A 184 -4.64 5.51 -7.99
C MET A 184 -3.98 5.67 -6.63
N CYS A 185 -4.74 6.19 -5.68
CA CYS A 185 -4.32 6.25 -4.28
C CYS A 185 -4.50 4.88 -3.62
N ASP A 186 -3.49 4.45 -2.87
CA ASP A 186 -3.57 3.24 -2.05
C ASP A 186 -4.17 3.59 -0.68
N ILE A 187 -5.18 2.82 -0.26
CA ILE A 187 -5.71 2.87 1.11
C ILE A 187 -5.44 1.51 1.74
N ASP A 188 -4.42 1.47 2.57
CA ASP A 188 -4.05 0.27 3.32
C ASP A 188 -5.00 0.12 4.52
N MET A 189 -5.73 -0.99 4.61
CA MET A 189 -6.61 -1.33 5.72
C MET A 189 -5.93 -2.38 6.61
N ASP A 190 -5.43 -1.95 7.76
CA ASP A 190 -4.90 -2.87 8.77
C ASP A 190 -6.05 -3.46 9.57
N VAL A 191 -6.16 -4.79 9.59
CA VAL A 191 -7.21 -5.50 10.32
C VAL A 191 -6.62 -6.59 11.22
N CYS A 192 -7.39 -7.04 12.20
CA CYS A 192 -7.03 -8.15 13.06
C CYS A 192 -6.54 -9.36 12.24
N TYR A 193 -5.32 -9.82 12.53
CA TYR A 193 -4.67 -10.93 11.80
C TYR A 193 -5.54 -12.19 11.77
N TYR A 194 -6.13 -12.55 12.91
CA TYR A 194 -6.90 -13.79 13.06
C TYR A 194 -8.26 -13.74 12.36
N ARG A 195 -8.84 -12.54 12.22
CA ARG A 195 -10.16 -12.34 11.62
C ARG A 195 -10.13 -11.76 10.21
N ARG A 196 -8.94 -11.57 9.63
CA ARG A 196 -8.77 -11.06 8.27
C ARG A 196 -9.54 -11.89 7.23
N LYS A 197 -9.59 -13.21 7.39
CA LYS A 197 -10.33 -14.10 6.47
C LYS A 197 -11.83 -13.77 6.40
N GLU A 198 -12.44 -13.29 7.49
CA GLU A 198 -13.84 -12.86 7.51
C GLU A 198 -14.05 -11.63 6.63
N VAL A 199 -13.11 -10.67 6.66
CA VAL A 199 -13.16 -9.48 5.81
C VAL A 199 -13.00 -9.84 4.33
N LEU A 200 -12.09 -10.76 4.02
CA LEU A 200 -11.90 -11.24 2.64
C LEU A 200 -13.14 -11.94 2.12
N LYS A 201 -13.76 -12.81 2.94
CA LYS A 201 -14.99 -13.50 2.59
C LYS A 201 -16.14 -12.52 2.37
N TYR A 202 -16.27 -11.51 3.22
CA TYR A 202 -17.24 -10.43 3.03
C TYR A 202 -17.05 -9.72 1.67
N LEU A 203 -15.82 -9.39 1.30
CA LEU A 203 -15.53 -8.77 0.00
C LEU A 203 -15.90 -9.69 -1.18
N GLU A 204 -15.64 -10.99 -1.07
CA GLU A 204 -15.98 -11.97 -2.09
C GLU A 204 -17.51 -12.16 -2.23
N GLU A 205 -18.24 -12.13 -1.13
CA GLU A 205 -19.72 -12.23 -1.12
C GLU A 205 -20.37 -10.94 -1.65
N GLU A 206 -19.90 -9.78 -1.16
CA GLU A 206 -20.43 -8.47 -1.53
C GLU A 206 -20.19 -8.15 -3.02
N PHE A 207 -19.03 -8.50 -3.53
CA PHE A 207 -18.64 -8.28 -4.92
C PHE A 207 -18.52 -9.60 -5.69
N SER A 208 -19.57 -10.42 -5.60
CA SER A 208 -19.58 -11.76 -6.18
C SER A 208 -19.16 -11.78 -7.65
N GLY A 209 -18.12 -12.56 -7.96
CA GLY A 209 -17.55 -12.70 -9.29
C GLY A 209 -16.64 -11.55 -9.73
N LYS A 210 -16.53 -10.47 -8.96
CA LYS A 210 -15.76 -9.27 -9.31
C LYS A 210 -14.41 -9.17 -8.58
N THR A 211 -14.08 -10.15 -7.74
CA THR A 211 -12.84 -10.15 -6.95
C THR A 211 -11.92 -11.31 -7.31
N SER A 212 -10.62 -11.11 -7.13
CA SER A 212 -9.61 -12.17 -7.17
C SER A 212 -8.39 -11.82 -6.33
N LYS A 213 -7.64 -12.85 -5.89
CA LYS A 213 -6.28 -12.67 -5.36
C LYS A 213 -5.32 -12.28 -6.47
N ILE A 214 -4.17 -11.70 -6.11
CA ILE A 214 -3.18 -11.22 -7.07
C ILE A 214 -2.01 -12.20 -7.17
N ARG A 215 -1.62 -12.53 -8.40
CA ARG A 215 -0.43 -13.34 -8.71
C ARG A 215 0.84 -12.55 -8.38
N THR A 216 1.80 -13.20 -7.73
CA THR A 216 3.17 -12.72 -7.63
C THR A 216 4.10 -13.61 -8.44
N LEU A 217 5.10 -13.01 -9.07
CA LEU A 217 6.12 -13.71 -9.84
C LEU A 217 7.45 -13.58 -9.11
N ASN A 218 7.94 -14.70 -8.57
CA ASN A 218 9.24 -14.71 -7.89
C ASN A 218 10.33 -14.97 -8.94
N THR A 219 11.19 -14.00 -9.15
CA THR A 219 12.25 -14.06 -10.16
C THR A 219 13.58 -14.50 -9.56
N LEU A 220 14.43 -15.05 -10.40
CA LEU A 220 15.83 -15.34 -10.08
C LEU A 220 16.61 -14.03 -9.96
N SER A 221 16.60 -13.44 -8.76
CA SER A 221 17.38 -12.23 -8.43
C SER A 221 18.86 -12.55 -8.21
N GLY A 222 19.72 -11.54 -8.14
CA GLY A 222 21.17 -11.68 -8.05
C GLY A 222 21.66 -12.73 -7.05
N LYS A 223 21.24 -12.67 -5.79
CA LYS A 223 21.63 -13.66 -4.77
C LYS A 223 21.08 -15.06 -5.05
N LEU A 224 19.83 -15.13 -5.51
CA LEU A 224 19.15 -16.38 -5.73
C LEU A 224 19.70 -17.09 -6.98
N VAL A 225 19.90 -16.36 -8.08
CA VAL A 225 20.34 -16.95 -9.33
C VAL A 225 21.75 -17.55 -9.22
N ILE A 226 22.71 -16.83 -8.58
CA ILE A 226 24.07 -17.36 -8.43
C ILE A 226 24.10 -18.60 -7.51
N LYS A 227 23.28 -18.56 -6.43
CA LYS A 227 23.16 -19.69 -5.50
C LYS A 227 22.59 -20.94 -6.17
N GLU A 228 21.49 -20.82 -6.89
CA GLU A 228 20.85 -21.95 -7.61
C GLU A 228 21.75 -22.48 -8.73
N CYS A 229 22.34 -21.59 -9.53
CA CYS A 229 23.25 -22.01 -10.60
C CYS A 229 24.48 -22.73 -10.07
N GLY A 230 25.11 -22.26 -9.00
CA GLY A 230 26.28 -22.92 -8.42
C GLY A 230 25.98 -24.33 -7.93
N LYS A 231 24.83 -24.51 -7.30
CA LYS A 231 24.38 -25.82 -6.80
C LYS A 231 24.10 -26.83 -7.93
N ILE A 232 23.54 -26.36 -9.06
CA ILE A 232 23.06 -27.24 -10.12
C ILE A 232 24.12 -27.45 -11.22
N VAL A 233 24.87 -26.40 -11.60
CA VAL A 233 25.77 -26.43 -12.74
C VAL A 233 27.14 -27.04 -12.42
N GLU A 234 27.65 -26.77 -11.21
CA GLU A 234 28.96 -27.20 -10.76
C GLU A 234 28.94 -27.90 -9.39
N ASP A 235 27.74 -28.36 -8.97
CA ASP A 235 27.49 -29.15 -7.75
C ASP A 235 28.14 -28.55 -6.48
N LYS A 236 28.07 -27.21 -6.34
CA LYS A 236 28.67 -26.51 -5.23
C LYS A 236 27.85 -26.69 -3.94
N PRO A 237 28.52 -26.90 -2.80
CA PRO A 237 27.83 -27.08 -1.53
C PRO A 237 27.08 -25.79 -1.12
N GLU A 238 25.96 -25.98 -0.41
CA GLU A 238 25.10 -24.87 0.02
C GLU A 238 25.84 -23.83 0.88
N VAL A 239 26.76 -24.29 1.73
CA VAL A 239 27.57 -23.41 2.61
C VAL A 239 28.43 -22.45 1.76
N GLU A 240 29.08 -22.97 0.71
CA GLU A 240 29.85 -22.13 -0.21
C GLU A 240 28.94 -21.14 -0.92
N MET A 241 27.82 -21.60 -1.45
CA MET A 241 26.89 -20.73 -2.18
C MET A 241 26.23 -19.67 -1.29
N ASN A 242 26.01 -19.96 -0.01
CA ASN A 242 25.57 -18.95 0.96
C ASN A 242 26.63 -17.85 1.16
N ARG A 243 27.91 -18.24 1.28
CA ARG A 243 29.03 -17.30 1.38
C ARG A 243 29.12 -16.43 0.12
N ILE A 244 29.12 -17.02 -1.05
CA ILE A 244 29.25 -16.30 -2.33
C ILE A 244 28.05 -15.36 -2.56
N SER A 245 26.82 -15.83 -2.37
CA SER A 245 25.64 -14.99 -2.47
C SER A 245 25.62 -13.87 -1.42
N GLY A 246 26.27 -14.08 -0.27
CA GLY A 246 26.48 -13.10 0.77
C GLY A 246 27.32 -11.90 0.30
N MET A 247 28.30 -12.11 -0.58
CA MET A 247 29.18 -11.07 -1.12
C MET A 247 28.43 -10.05 -1.99
N ILE A 248 27.27 -10.41 -2.53
CA ILE A 248 26.45 -9.48 -3.33
C ILE A 248 25.86 -8.40 -2.43
N PRO A 249 26.26 -7.13 -2.60
CA PRO A 249 25.81 -6.06 -1.72
C PRO A 249 24.35 -5.74 -1.88
N LYS A 250 23.78 -5.17 -0.81
CA LYS A 250 22.47 -4.51 -0.87
C LYS A 250 22.71 -3.01 -0.89
N VAL A 251 22.24 -2.36 -1.93
CA VAL A 251 22.25 -0.89 -2.03
C VAL A 251 20.85 -0.38 -1.73
N PHE A 252 20.71 0.38 -0.65
CA PHE A 252 19.40 0.86 -0.17
C PHE A 252 18.35 -0.25 -0.01
N GLY A 253 18.74 -1.42 0.48
CA GLY A 253 17.85 -2.56 0.69
C GLY A 253 17.59 -3.43 -0.54
N GLN A 254 17.97 -3.01 -1.74
CA GLN A 254 17.87 -3.79 -2.97
C GLN A 254 19.13 -4.60 -3.22
N VAL A 255 18.97 -5.86 -3.58
CA VAL A 255 20.08 -6.73 -3.97
C VAL A 255 20.65 -6.26 -5.29
N LYS A 256 21.96 -6.02 -5.35
CA LYS A 256 22.63 -5.59 -6.55
C LYS A 256 22.62 -6.67 -7.63
N ASP A 257 22.67 -6.27 -8.88
CA ASP A 257 22.79 -7.21 -10.02
C ASP A 257 24.14 -7.92 -9.97
N ILE A 258 24.16 -9.19 -10.39
CA ILE A 258 25.39 -10.01 -10.38
C ILE A 258 26.45 -9.50 -11.34
N LYS A 259 26.05 -8.82 -12.44
CA LYS A 259 27.00 -8.21 -13.38
C LYS A 259 27.69 -7.00 -12.76
N GLU A 260 26.92 -6.12 -12.11
CA GLU A 260 27.48 -4.97 -11.39
C GLU A 260 28.34 -5.40 -10.21
N THR A 261 27.93 -6.49 -9.51
CA THR A 261 28.72 -7.04 -8.40
C THR A 261 30.06 -7.61 -8.91
N TYR A 262 30.06 -8.27 -10.05
CA TYR A 262 31.29 -8.78 -10.69
C TYR A 262 32.27 -7.65 -11.04
N GLU A 263 31.76 -6.47 -11.42
CA GLU A 263 32.60 -5.32 -11.77
C GLU A 263 33.16 -4.57 -10.52
N GLU A 264 32.52 -4.72 -9.34
CA GLU A 264 32.83 -3.90 -8.17
C GLU A 264 33.35 -4.67 -6.95
N VAL A 265 33.23 -6.00 -6.91
CA VAL A 265 33.62 -6.83 -5.74
C VAL A 265 34.64 -7.87 -6.18
N ASP A 266 35.89 -7.62 -5.87
CA ASP A 266 37.02 -8.45 -6.32
C ASP A 266 36.88 -9.91 -5.91
N ASP A 267 36.57 -10.20 -4.65
CA ASP A 267 36.39 -11.58 -4.16
C ASP A 267 35.25 -12.33 -4.91
N PHE A 268 34.18 -11.64 -5.29
CA PHE A 268 33.08 -12.21 -6.06
C PHE A 268 33.52 -12.45 -7.51
N LYS A 269 34.28 -11.53 -8.08
CA LYS A 269 34.86 -11.63 -9.43
C LYS A 269 35.79 -12.84 -9.50
N ASP A 270 36.72 -12.96 -8.57
CA ASP A 270 37.69 -14.07 -8.51
C ASP A 270 36.98 -15.43 -8.43
N TRP A 271 35.89 -15.50 -7.66
CA TRP A 271 35.10 -16.72 -7.60
C TRP A 271 34.39 -17.00 -8.93
N CYS A 272 33.80 -15.98 -9.56
CA CYS A 272 33.16 -16.12 -10.86
C CYS A 272 34.11 -16.56 -11.96
N ASP A 273 35.34 -16.05 -11.97
CA ASP A 273 36.38 -16.40 -12.95
C ASP A 273 36.86 -17.86 -12.79
N LYS A 274 36.86 -18.36 -11.55
CA LYS A 274 37.12 -19.78 -11.24
C LYS A 274 35.94 -20.70 -11.55
N ASN A 275 34.71 -20.15 -11.65
CA ASN A 275 33.46 -20.89 -11.90
C ASN A 275 32.69 -20.30 -13.11
N PRO A 276 33.30 -20.27 -14.30
CA PRO A 276 32.76 -19.54 -15.45
C PRO A 276 31.47 -20.13 -16.00
N LYS A 277 31.26 -21.46 -15.84
CA LYS A 277 30.01 -22.11 -16.26
C LYS A 277 28.84 -21.63 -15.44
N THR A 278 28.99 -21.60 -14.11
CA THR A 278 27.98 -21.07 -13.18
C THR A 278 27.64 -19.63 -13.48
N PHE A 279 28.69 -18.75 -13.59
CA PHE A 279 28.47 -17.32 -13.80
C PHE A 279 27.78 -17.03 -15.16
N LYS A 280 28.23 -17.67 -16.25
CA LYS A 280 27.57 -17.55 -17.57
C LYS A 280 26.11 -17.98 -17.54
N THR A 281 25.80 -19.09 -16.84
CA THR A 281 24.44 -19.59 -16.70
C THR A 281 23.58 -18.63 -15.89
N ALA A 282 24.12 -18.14 -14.77
CA ALA A 282 23.44 -17.17 -13.92
C ALA A 282 23.10 -15.87 -14.66
N LEU A 283 24.00 -15.35 -15.50
CA LEU A 283 23.77 -14.19 -16.34
C LEU A 283 22.62 -14.38 -17.35
N LYS A 284 22.45 -15.60 -17.88
CA LYS A 284 21.36 -15.92 -18.80
C LYS A 284 20.01 -16.10 -18.08
N LEU A 285 20.02 -16.64 -16.85
CA LEU A 285 18.79 -16.98 -16.13
C LEU A 285 18.30 -15.84 -15.22
N ARG A 286 19.12 -14.81 -14.97
CA ARG A 286 18.72 -13.68 -14.11
C ARG A 286 17.45 -13.01 -14.62
N GLY A 287 16.55 -12.70 -13.68
CA GLY A 287 15.27 -12.05 -13.98
C GLY A 287 14.18 -12.98 -14.50
N LEU A 288 14.50 -14.25 -14.87
CA LEU A 288 13.47 -15.21 -15.23
C LEU A 288 12.62 -15.59 -14.02
N VAL A 289 11.36 -15.91 -14.27
CA VAL A 289 10.43 -16.36 -13.24
C VAL A 289 10.84 -17.75 -12.76
N LYS A 290 11.08 -17.88 -11.45
CA LYS A 290 11.36 -19.17 -10.79
C LYS A 290 10.07 -19.88 -10.42
N ASN A 291 9.17 -19.18 -9.76
CA ASN A 291 7.88 -19.72 -9.35
C ASN A 291 6.81 -18.62 -9.25
N LYS A 292 5.56 -19.07 -9.26
CA LYS A 292 4.39 -18.24 -9.04
C LYS A 292 4.02 -18.28 -7.55
N GLY A 293 3.60 -17.16 -7.02
CA GLY A 293 3.06 -17.02 -5.66
C GLY A 293 1.74 -16.25 -5.68
N VAL A 294 1.23 -15.97 -4.49
CA VAL A 294 0.02 -15.14 -4.28
C VAL A 294 0.39 -13.96 -3.41
N HIS A 295 -0.15 -12.79 -3.74
CA HIS A 295 0.07 -11.59 -2.93
C HIS A 295 -0.55 -11.78 -1.53
N PRO A 296 0.18 -11.48 -0.45
CA PRO A 296 -0.26 -11.84 0.91
C PRO A 296 -1.44 -11.00 1.41
N SER A 297 -1.65 -9.80 0.88
CA SER A 297 -2.60 -8.82 1.45
C SER A 297 -3.60 -8.26 0.44
N ALA A 298 -3.22 -8.05 -0.80
CA ALA A 298 -4.05 -7.35 -1.77
C ALA A 298 -5.07 -8.27 -2.46
N ILE A 299 -6.24 -7.68 -2.72
CA ILE A 299 -7.31 -8.24 -3.55
C ILE A 299 -7.57 -7.27 -4.70
N LEU A 300 -7.82 -7.82 -5.89
CA LEU A 300 -8.37 -7.07 -7.01
C LEU A 300 -9.89 -6.95 -6.87
N LEU A 301 -10.41 -5.79 -7.24
CA LEU A 301 -11.83 -5.52 -7.38
C LEU A 301 -12.08 -4.90 -8.77
N SER A 302 -12.95 -5.54 -9.54
CA SER A 302 -13.35 -5.12 -10.89
C SER A 302 -14.73 -4.46 -10.86
N TYR A 303 -15.00 -3.59 -11.81
CA TYR A 303 -16.34 -3.08 -12.07
C TYR A 303 -17.25 -4.20 -12.63
N ASP A 304 -16.79 -4.90 -13.65
CA ASP A 304 -17.46 -6.04 -14.28
C ASP A 304 -16.99 -7.37 -13.66
N GLN A 305 -17.42 -8.51 -14.22
CA GLN A 305 -16.90 -9.80 -13.79
C GLN A 305 -15.39 -9.84 -13.98
N ILE A 306 -14.65 -10.28 -12.96
CA ILE A 306 -13.17 -10.24 -12.97
C ILE A 306 -12.56 -10.97 -14.17
N VAL A 307 -13.24 -11.98 -14.70
CA VAL A 307 -12.80 -12.74 -15.88
C VAL A 307 -12.82 -11.94 -17.18
N GLU A 308 -13.54 -10.82 -17.22
CA GLU A 308 -13.60 -9.93 -18.38
C GLU A 308 -12.40 -8.99 -18.43
N SER A 309 -11.82 -8.67 -17.28
CA SER A 309 -10.66 -7.76 -17.17
C SER A 309 -9.33 -8.49 -16.95
N CYS A 310 -9.36 -9.76 -16.50
CA CYS A 310 -8.16 -10.51 -16.14
C CYS A 310 -8.40 -12.02 -16.27
N PRO A 311 -7.50 -12.78 -16.93
CA PRO A 311 -7.53 -14.24 -16.89
C PRO A 311 -7.36 -14.73 -15.45
N ILE A 312 -8.14 -15.76 -15.07
CA ILE A 312 -8.18 -16.29 -13.71
C ILE A 312 -7.66 -17.73 -13.70
N GLU A 313 -6.78 -18.02 -12.76
CA GLU A 313 -6.36 -19.38 -12.37
C GLU A 313 -6.99 -19.72 -11.01
N LEU A 314 -7.15 -20.99 -10.72
CA LEU A 314 -7.54 -21.48 -9.39
C LEU A 314 -6.31 -22.03 -8.67
N ASP A 315 -6.18 -21.75 -7.38
CA ASP A 315 -5.15 -22.39 -6.55
C ASP A 315 -5.63 -23.74 -5.99
N SER A 316 -4.79 -24.35 -5.13
CA SER A 316 -5.11 -25.62 -4.47
C SER A 316 -6.38 -25.57 -3.62
N ASP A 317 -6.69 -24.40 -3.08
CA ASP A 317 -7.85 -24.15 -2.23
C ASP A 317 -9.09 -23.71 -3.04
N LYS A 318 -8.98 -23.72 -4.40
CA LYS A 318 -9.97 -23.24 -5.37
C LYS A 318 -10.25 -21.73 -5.28
N ASP A 319 -9.34 -20.96 -4.70
CA ASP A 319 -9.42 -19.52 -4.70
C ASP A 319 -9.08 -18.96 -6.09
N LYS A 320 -9.79 -17.93 -6.51
CA LYS A 320 -9.55 -17.22 -7.76
C LYS A 320 -8.30 -16.37 -7.65
N ILE A 321 -7.34 -16.58 -8.54
CA ILE A 321 -6.09 -15.82 -8.61
C ILE A 321 -5.95 -15.24 -10.01
N SER A 322 -5.65 -13.93 -10.12
CA SER A 322 -5.35 -13.32 -11.41
C SER A 322 -4.12 -13.99 -12.05
N ALA A 323 -4.18 -14.33 -13.32
CA ALA A 323 -3.00 -14.84 -14.05
C ALA A 323 -1.98 -13.71 -14.29
N TYR A 324 -2.40 -12.45 -14.26
CA TYR A 324 -1.54 -11.28 -14.32
C TYR A 324 -0.91 -10.99 -12.95
N ASN A 325 0.34 -10.53 -12.95
CA ASN A 325 0.94 -9.92 -11.77
C ASN A 325 0.32 -8.53 -11.50
N MET A 326 0.70 -7.91 -10.36
CA MET A 326 0.14 -6.64 -9.93
C MET A 326 0.29 -5.52 -10.97
N ASP A 327 1.43 -5.45 -11.68
CA ASP A 327 1.69 -4.38 -12.64
C ASP A 327 0.68 -4.36 -13.79
N TRP A 328 0.27 -5.54 -14.24
CA TRP A 328 -0.74 -5.68 -15.31
C TRP A 328 -2.17 -5.67 -14.79
N ALA A 329 -2.43 -6.37 -13.68
CA ALA A 329 -3.78 -6.48 -13.13
C ALA A 329 -4.34 -5.14 -12.65
N SER A 330 -3.49 -4.27 -12.11
CA SER A 330 -3.88 -2.93 -11.63
C SER A 330 -4.15 -1.90 -12.75
N ILE A 331 -3.86 -2.23 -14.02
CA ILE A 331 -4.20 -1.34 -15.14
C ILE A 331 -5.72 -1.24 -15.31
N PHE A 332 -6.44 -2.33 -15.04
CA PHE A 332 -7.88 -2.45 -15.30
C PHE A 332 -8.71 -2.63 -14.04
N ASN A 333 -8.10 -2.92 -12.91
CA ASN A 333 -8.79 -3.25 -11.67
C ASN A 333 -8.28 -2.41 -10.50
N VAL A 334 -9.17 -2.20 -9.54
CA VAL A 334 -8.81 -1.58 -8.26
C VAL A 334 -8.08 -2.59 -7.39
N LYS A 335 -6.98 -2.16 -6.79
CA LYS A 335 -6.29 -2.92 -5.75
C LYS A 335 -6.79 -2.47 -4.38
N LEU A 336 -7.27 -3.41 -3.57
CA LEU A 336 -7.61 -3.19 -2.17
C LEU A 336 -6.61 -3.94 -1.27
N ASP A 337 -5.93 -3.21 -0.39
CA ASP A 337 -4.99 -3.80 0.56
C ASP A 337 -5.66 -4.05 1.91
N VAL A 338 -5.89 -5.34 2.23
CA VAL A 338 -6.41 -5.79 3.52
C VAL A 338 -5.27 -6.51 4.25
N LEU A 339 -4.60 -5.80 5.14
CA LEU A 339 -3.41 -6.25 5.84
C LEU A 339 -3.77 -6.87 7.18
N GLY A 340 -3.44 -8.15 7.38
CA GLY A 340 -3.62 -8.80 8.68
C GLY A 340 -2.44 -8.50 9.61
N LEU A 341 -2.62 -7.66 10.62
CA LEU A 341 -1.59 -7.30 11.59
C LEU A 341 -1.83 -7.98 12.94
N ARG A 342 -0.84 -8.74 13.41
CA ARG A 342 -0.86 -9.36 14.75
C ARG A 342 -0.91 -8.31 15.86
N THR A 343 -0.23 -7.19 15.67
CA THR A 343 -0.20 -6.10 16.65
C THR A 343 -1.58 -5.50 16.88
N VAL A 344 -2.41 -5.34 15.84
CA VAL A 344 -3.79 -4.91 15.99
C VAL A 344 -4.56 -5.87 16.92
N SER A 345 -4.36 -7.17 16.74
CA SER A 345 -5.00 -8.19 17.59
C SER A 345 -4.50 -8.16 19.03
N VAL A 346 -3.18 -7.95 19.23
CA VAL A 346 -2.55 -7.89 20.57
C VAL A 346 -3.04 -6.67 21.33
N VAL A 347 -3.07 -5.50 20.69
CA VAL A 347 -3.53 -4.25 21.30
C VAL A 347 -5.01 -4.34 21.67
N ASP A 348 -5.85 -4.84 20.78
CA ASP A 348 -7.28 -5.05 21.06
C ASP A 348 -7.50 -5.97 22.27
N GLN A 349 -6.80 -7.11 22.32
CA GLN A 349 -6.90 -8.04 23.44
C GLN A 349 -6.41 -7.41 24.75
N ALA A 350 -5.30 -6.66 24.71
CA ALA A 350 -4.79 -5.96 25.89
C ALA A 350 -5.79 -4.92 26.41
N CYS A 351 -6.36 -4.11 25.53
CA CYS A 351 -7.38 -3.12 25.89
C CYS A 351 -8.62 -3.77 26.50
N LYS A 352 -9.10 -4.87 25.91
CA LYS A 352 -10.24 -5.64 26.44
C LYS A 352 -9.97 -6.23 27.82
N LEU A 353 -8.74 -6.71 28.08
CA LEU A 353 -8.36 -7.25 29.39
C LEU A 353 -8.34 -6.19 30.50
N ILE A 354 -8.01 -4.94 30.18
CA ILE A 354 -7.95 -3.84 31.15
C ILE A 354 -9.21 -2.97 31.13
N GLY A 355 -10.14 -3.23 30.21
CA GLY A 355 -11.44 -2.56 30.15
C GLY A 355 -11.39 -1.12 29.60
N ILE A 356 -10.46 -0.81 28.67
CA ILE A 356 -10.36 0.50 28.01
C ILE A 356 -10.48 0.35 26.50
N ASP A 357 -10.87 1.43 25.82
CA ASP A 357 -10.76 1.54 24.39
C ASP A 357 -9.34 1.98 23.97
N VAL A 358 -8.88 1.53 22.82
CA VAL A 358 -7.57 1.94 22.25
C VAL A 358 -7.51 3.46 22.00
N GLU A 359 -8.65 4.08 21.78
CA GLU A 359 -8.79 5.53 21.57
C GLU A 359 -8.62 6.33 22.88
N ASP A 360 -8.77 5.70 24.04
CA ASP A 360 -8.62 6.33 25.36
C ASP A 360 -7.17 6.34 25.88
N ILE A 361 -6.24 5.72 25.13
CA ILE A 361 -4.83 5.69 25.51
C ILE A 361 -4.22 7.08 25.33
N ASP A 362 -3.73 7.67 26.44
CA ASP A 362 -2.99 8.92 26.42
C ASP A 362 -1.59 8.73 25.85
N LEU A 363 -1.42 9.04 24.57
CA LEU A 363 -0.14 8.93 23.87
C LEU A 363 0.90 9.99 24.30
N GLU A 364 0.50 11.01 25.06
CA GLU A 364 1.40 12.05 25.58
C GLU A 364 2.00 11.68 26.94
N HIS A 365 1.57 10.57 27.54
CA HIS A 365 2.04 10.19 28.87
C HIS A 365 3.52 9.76 28.86
N LYS A 366 4.36 10.50 29.57
CA LYS A 366 5.84 10.35 29.55
C LYS A 366 6.35 8.97 29.88
N SER A 367 5.68 8.21 30.78
CA SER A 367 6.13 6.88 31.19
C SER A 367 6.13 5.87 30.03
N ILE A 368 5.33 6.08 28.99
CA ILE A 368 5.30 5.22 27.79
C ILE A 368 6.70 5.21 27.16
N TYR A 369 7.27 6.39 26.97
CA TYR A 369 8.56 6.55 26.27
C TYR A 369 9.74 6.18 27.16
N GLN A 370 9.69 6.54 28.46
CA GLN A 370 10.74 6.17 29.41
C GLN A 370 10.88 4.66 29.54
N ASN A 371 9.78 3.94 29.70
CA ASN A 371 9.78 2.48 29.79
C ASN A 371 10.29 1.82 28.49
N LEU A 372 10.13 2.46 27.34
CA LEU A 372 10.47 1.88 26.06
C LEU A 372 11.98 1.65 25.87
N TYR A 373 12.83 2.63 26.22
CA TYR A 373 14.28 2.50 26.02
C TYR A 373 14.99 1.79 27.20
N ASP A 374 14.31 1.64 28.34
CA ASP A 374 14.80 0.86 29.49
C ASP A 374 14.58 -0.64 29.33
N LEU A 375 13.86 -1.06 28.29
CA LEU A 375 13.63 -2.47 28.00
C LEU A 375 14.94 -3.20 27.70
N LYS A 376 15.13 -4.38 28.28
CA LYS A 376 16.24 -5.29 27.91
C LYS A 376 15.99 -5.91 26.52
N ARG A 377 14.75 -6.14 26.18
CA ARG A 377 14.32 -6.76 24.93
C ARG A 377 13.01 -6.14 24.46
N PRO A 378 12.91 -5.71 23.19
CA PRO A 378 11.74 -4.99 22.67
C PRO A 378 10.67 -5.92 22.08
N GLN A 379 10.64 -7.22 22.42
CA GLN A 379 9.71 -8.16 21.84
C GLN A 379 8.25 -7.71 22.02
N GLY A 380 7.48 -7.80 20.95
CA GLY A 380 6.08 -7.42 20.93
C GLY A 380 5.80 -5.94 20.69
N ILE A 381 6.84 -5.10 20.64
CA ILE A 381 6.67 -3.68 20.30
C ILE A 381 6.88 -3.52 18.80
N PHE A 382 5.76 -3.37 18.08
CA PHE A 382 5.73 -3.34 16.63
C PHE A 382 6.74 -2.35 16.04
N GLN A 383 7.50 -2.81 15.06
CA GLN A 383 8.60 -2.11 14.37
C GLN A 383 9.81 -1.79 15.27
N VAL A 384 9.63 -1.44 16.53
CA VAL A 384 10.75 -1.18 17.46
C VAL A 384 11.51 -2.47 17.81
N GLU A 385 10.82 -3.62 17.77
CA GLU A 385 11.41 -4.94 18.05
C GLU A 385 12.51 -5.37 17.07
N ALA A 386 12.63 -4.73 15.91
CA ALA A 386 13.74 -4.97 14.99
C ALA A 386 15.05 -4.41 15.61
N ASP A 387 16.11 -5.22 15.65
CA ASP A 387 17.41 -4.87 16.27
C ASP A 387 17.93 -3.47 15.90
N THR A 388 17.79 -3.10 14.62
CA THR A 388 18.23 -1.78 14.14
C THR A 388 17.40 -0.67 14.77
N ASN A 389 16.08 -0.78 14.77
CA ASN A 389 15.19 0.25 15.32
C ASN A 389 15.35 0.35 16.84
N PHE A 390 15.54 -0.78 17.52
CA PHE A 390 15.74 -0.77 18.97
C PHE A 390 17.06 -0.10 19.37
N ARG A 391 18.16 -0.36 18.64
CA ARG A 391 19.43 0.37 18.86
C ARG A 391 19.28 1.87 18.64
N VAL A 392 18.55 2.27 17.59
CA VAL A 392 18.23 3.68 17.36
C VAL A 392 17.41 4.25 18.52
N CYS A 393 16.38 3.52 18.98
CA CYS A 393 15.55 3.92 20.11
C CYS A 393 16.39 4.12 21.40
N GLN A 394 17.28 3.20 21.71
CA GLN A 394 18.17 3.30 22.88
C GLN A 394 19.14 4.49 22.78
N LYS A 395 19.54 4.88 21.56
CA LYS A 395 20.44 6.00 21.34
C LYS A 395 19.71 7.35 21.39
N VAL A 396 18.54 7.43 20.75
CA VAL A 396 17.71 8.65 20.68
C VAL A 396 16.98 8.94 21.99
N LYS A 397 16.58 7.88 22.73
CA LYS A 397 15.80 7.97 23.98
C LYS A 397 14.53 8.85 23.82
N PRO A 398 13.58 8.43 22.97
CA PRO A 398 12.43 9.26 22.63
C PRO A 398 11.60 9.62 23.86
N LYS A 399 11.15 10.87 23.95
CA LYS A 399 10.39 11.43 25.07
C LYS A 399 8.92 11.68 24.73
N ASN A 400 8.57 11.56 23.45
CA ASN A 400 7.24 11.81 22.91
C ASN A 400 7.01 11.03 21.62
N LEU A 401 5.78 11.12 21.06
CA LEU A 401 5.38 10.38 19.86
C LEU A 401 6.17 10.82 18.61
N GLU A 402 6.47 12.10 18.48
CA GLU A 402 7.24 12.65 17.35
C GLU A 402 8.65 12.06 17.33
N GLU A 403 9.34 12.05 18.46
CA GLU A 403 10.67 11.47 18.58
C GLU A 403 10.66 9.95 18.35
N LEU A 404 9.63 9.23 18.83
CA LEU A 404 9.46 7.82 18.53
C LEU A 404 9.21 7.57 17.04
N SER A 405 8.44 8.44 16.40
CA SER A 405 8.24 8.41 14.93
C SER A 405 9.56 8.62 14.19
N ALA A 406 10.40 9.55 14.68
CA ALA A 406 11.73 9.78 14.13
C ALA A 406 12.67 8.57 14.29
N VAL A 407 12.61 7.85 15.41
CA VAL A 407 13.34 6.58 15.60
C VAL A 407 13.02 5.60 14.48
N LEU A 408 11.74 5.42 14.15
CA LEU A 408 11.30 4.51 13.09
C LEU A 408 11.71 4.99 11.68
N ALA A 409 11.79 6.30 11.48
CA ALA A 409 12.26 6.89 10.23
C ALA A 409 13.78 6.72 10.07
N LEU A 410 14.54 6.95 11.13
CA LEU A 410 16.00 6.81 11.20
C LEU A 410 16.47 5.37 11.07
N GLY A 411 15.70 4.38 11.50
CA GLY A 411 16.02 2.96 11.41
C GLY A 411 16.07 2.40 9.99
N ARG A 412 15.85 3.21 8.98
CA ARG A 412 15.95 2.81 7.57
C ARG A 412 17.39 2.97 7.05
N PRO A 413 17.89 2.05 6.19
CA PRO A 413 19.29 2.04 5.77
C PRO A 413 19.85 3.38 5.25
N GLY A 414 19.00 4.20 4.60
CA GLY A 414 19.42 5.49 4.07
C GLY A 414 19.47 6.62 5.10
N ALA A 415 18.88 6.44 6.29
CA ALA A 415 18.80 7.45 7.33
C ALA A 415 19.67 7.14 8.56
N LEU A 416 20.20 5.92 8.65
CA LEU A 416 21.04 5.49 9.78
C LEU A 416 22.27 6.39 10.05
N THR A 417 22.80 7.02 9.01
CA THR A 417 23.94 7.95 9.12
C THR A 417 23.62 9.23 9.90
N PHE A 418 22.34 9.55 10.06
CA PHE A 418 21.86 10.73 10.78
C PHE A 418 21.46 10.48 12.22
N VAL A 419 21.60 9.22 12.70
CA VAL A 419 21.17 8.83 14.07
C VAL A 419 21.94 9.62 15.13
N ASP A 420 23.24 9.84 14.94
CA ASP A 420 24.08 10.55 15.91
C ASP A 420 23.71 12.02 15.99
N GLN A 421 23.50 12.67 14.85
CA GLN A 421 23.06 14.06 14.78
C GLN A 421 21.70 14.24 15.48
N TYR A 422 20.74 13.36 15.18
CA TYR A 422 19.40 13.43 15.77
C TYR A 422 19.43 13.12 17.29
N ALA A 423 20.25 12.15 17.72
CA ALA A 423 20.43 11.85 19.15
C ALA A 423 21.04 13.01 19.93
N SER A 424 22.03 13.71 19.40
CA SER A 424 22.59 14.93 20.00
C SER A 424 21.55 16.04 20.10
N TYR A 425 20.69 16.17 19.08
CA TYR A 425 19.58 17.12 19.14
C TYR A 425 18.57 16.77 20.26
N THR A 426 18.15 15.51 20.39
CA THR A 426 17.12 15.15 21.38
C THR A 426 17.65 15.03 22.80
N ASN A 427 18.92 14.67 23.01
CA ASN A 427 19.50 14.47 24.33
C ASN A 427 20.22 15.72 24.85
N ASP A 428 20.90 16.47 23.99
CA ASP A 428 21.83 17.54 24.37
C ASP A 428 21.41 18.92 23.84
N ASP A 429 20.25 19.03 23.20
CA ASP A 429 19.72 20.25 22.55
C ASP A 429 20.67 20.87 21.48
N VAL A 430 21.54 20.03 20.90
CA VAL A 430 22.48 20.48 19.86
C VAL A 430 21.78 20.58 18.52
N TYR A 431 21.66 21.78 17.98
CA TYR A 431 21.11 22.05 16.66
C TYR A 431 22.08 22.84 15.80
N GLU A 432 22.44 22.29 14.66
CA GLU A 432 23.22 22.99 13.64
C GLU A 432 22.30 23.43 12.49
N PRO A 433 22.07 24.76 12.32
CA PRO A 433 21.29 25.27 11.21
C PRO A 433 21.90 24.87 9.87
N ILE A 434 21.07 24.37 8.96
CA ILE A 434 21.53 23.98 7.60
C ILE A 434 21.43 25.17 6.64
N HIS A 435 20.29 25.85 6.64
CA HIS A 435 20.05 27.00 5.78
C HIS A 435 18.83 27.78 6.30
N PRO A 436 18.89 29.13 6.44
CA PRO A 436 17.79 29.93 7.00
C PRO A 436 16.43 29.67 6.35
N LEU A 437 16.40 29.36 5.05
CA LEU A 437 15.18 29.05 4.32
C LEU A 437 14.49 27.77 4.80
N PHE A 438 15.25 26.79 5.29
CA PHE A 438 14.77 25.45 5.65
C PHE A 438 14.79 25.16 7.16
N ASP A 439 15.47 25.99 7.94
CA ASP A 439 15.62 25.75 9.38
C ASP A 439 14.28 25.67 10.09
N GLU A 440 13.29 26.51 9.72
CA GLU A 440 11.94 26.43 10.25
C GLU A 440 11.30 25.05 10.04
N ILE A 441 11.57 24.40 8.92
CA ILE A 441 11.02 23.07 8.55
C ILE A 441 11.80 21.95 9.24
N LEU A 442 13.14 22.08 9.33
CA LEU A 442 14.02 21.01 9.77
C LEU A 442 14.37 21.07 11.26
N LYS A 443 14.09 22.17 11.95
CA LYS A 443 14.43 22.36 13.37
C LYS A 443 13.80 21.26 14.25
N SER A 444 12.55 20.88 14.00
CA SER A 444 11.85 19.84 14.77
C SER A 444 12.47 18.44 14.63
N THR A 445 13.34 18.25 13.64
CA THR A 445 14.05 17.00 13.36
C THR A 445 15.58 17.15 13.40
N GLY A 446 16.07 18.10 14.18
CA GLY A 446 17.50 18.30 14.39
C GLY A 446 18.31 18.60 13.12
N GLY A 447 17.69 19.28 12.14
CA GLY A 447 18.32 19.58 10.85
C GLY A 447 18.26 18.43 9.84
N VAL A 448 17.62 17.30 10.17
CA VAL A 448 17.55 16.14 9.28
C VAL A 448 16.20 16.09 8.57
N ALA A 449 16.19 15.97 7.24
CA ALA A 449 14.98 15.74 6.48
C ALA A 449 14.52 14.27 6.62
N LEU A 450 13.75 13.96 7.65
CA LEU A 450 13.28 12.61 7.97
C LEU A 450 12.00 12.24 7.26
N TYR A 451 11.08 13.20 7.11
CA TYR A 451 9.73 12.96 6.64
C TYR A 451 9.53 13.41 5.19
N GLN A 452 8.64 12.73 4.51
CA GLN A 452 8.29 13.05 3.12
C GLN A 452 7.63 14.44 3.04
N GLU A 453 6.86 14.81 4.07
CA GLU A 453 6.23 16.11 4.22
C GLU A 453 7.27 17.24 4.27
N GLN A 454 8.39 17.05 4.96
CA GLN A 454 9.47 18.04 5.00
C GLN A 454 10.08 18.28 3.61
N LEU A 455 10.27 17.23 2.81
CA LEU A 455 10.72 17.38 1.43
C LEU A 455 9.71 18.18 0.58
N MET A 456 8.42 17.93 0.79
CA MET A 456 7.36 18.67 0.11
C MET A 456 7.32 20.14 0.58
N GLN A 457 7.46 20.39 1.88
CA GLN A 457 7.53 21.74 2.45
C GLN A 457 8.73 22.52 1.92
N MET A 458 9.91 21.91 1.88
CA MET A 458 11.11 22.53 1.31
C MET A 458 10.92 22.88 -0.18
N ALA A 459 10.34 21.95 -0.96
CA ALA A 459 10.04 22.20 -2.36
C ALA A 459 9.02 23.34 -2.52
N HIS A 460 7.98 23.37 -1.69
CA HIS A 460 6.98 24.44 -1.69
C HIS A 460 7.58 25.80 -1.30
N LYS A 461 8.48 25.82 -0.32
CA LYS A 461 9.15 27.04 0.15
C LYS A 461 10.01 27.70 -0.95
N ILE A 462 10.56 26.93 -1.87
CA ILE A 462 11.31 27.43 -3.03
C ILE A 462 10.43 27.70 -4.25
N GLY A 463 9.09 27.66 -4.11
CA GLY A 463 8.12 28.10 -5.11
C GLY A 463 7.57 27.01 -6.03
N PHE A 464 7.66 25.71 -5.66
CA PHE A 464 6.88 24.66 -6.31
C PHE A 464 5.48 24.58 -5.70
N THR A 465 4.50 24.17 -6.50
CA THR A 465 3.18 23.79 -5.96
C THR A 465 3.27 22.50 -5.15
N LEU A 466 2.31 22.23 -4.25
CA LEU A 466 2.29 20.99 -3.48
C LEU A 466 2.18 19.74 -4.38
N ASP A 467 1.47 19.84 -5.48
CA ASP A 467 1.40 18.77 -6.48
C ASP A 467 2.75 18.50 -7.16
N GLU A 468 3.50 19.56 -7.52
CA GLU A 468 4.86 19.41 -8.05
C GLU A 468 5.82 18.84 -7.00
N ALA A 469 5.68 19.28 -5.75
CA ALA A 469 6.45 18.77 -4.61
C ALA A 469 6.21 17.26 -4.40
N GLU A 470 4.96 16.80 -4.55
CA GLU A 470 4.62 15.37 -4.48
C GLU A 470 5.28 14.58 -5.63
N VAL A 471 5.30 15.12 -6.85
CA VAL A 471 6.02 14.50 -7.97
C VAL A 471 7.52 14.38 -7.66
N LEU A 472 8.15 15.45 -7.16
CA LEU A 472 9.56 15.44 -6.75
C LEU A 472 9.83 14.40 -5.67
N ARG A 473 9.00 14.37 -4.62
CA ARG A 473 9.08 13.38 -3.54
C ARG A 473 9.08 11.94 -4.06
N ARG A 474 8.20 11.61 -5.02
CA ARG A 474 8.12 10.25 -5.61
C ARG A 474 9.35 9.92 -6.46
N ILE A 475 9.85 10.87 -7.23
CA ILE A 475 11.06 10.70 -8.03
C ILE A 475 12.24 10.37 -7.12
N VAL A 476 12.38 11.11 -6.02
CA VAL A 476 13.42 10.87 -5.00
C VAL A 476 13.18 9.51 -4.31
N GLY A 477 11.96 9.24 -3.85
CA GLY A 477 11.61 8.00 -3.17
C GLY A 477 11.79 6.73 -4.03
N LYS A 478 11.47 6.81 -5.33
CA LYS A 478 11.68 5.72 -6.31
C LYS A 478 13.10 5.68 -6.88
N LYS A 479 14.00 6.58 -6.42
CA LYS A 479 15.42 6.66 -6.84
C LYS A 479 15.62 6.75 -8.35
N LYS A 480 14.75 7.46 -9.03
CA LYS A 480 14.82 7.67 -10.48
C LYS A 480 15.92 8.69 -10.82
N ILE A 481 17.18 8.27 -10.77
CA ILE A 481 18.38 9.13 -10.87
C ILE A 481 18.34 10.06 -12.11
N LYS A 482 17.88 9.55 -13.26
CA LYS A 482 17.76 10.35 -14.49
C LYS A 482 16.77 11.51 -14.32
N GLU A 483 15.64 11.27 -13.65
CA GLU A 483 14.62 12.28 -13.39
C GLU A 483 15.08 13.27 -12.31
N VAL A 484 15.77 12.80 -11.26
CA VAL A 484 16.36 13.65 -10.23
C VAL A 484 17.33 14.67 -10.84
N LYS A 485 18.15 14.27 -11.83
CA LYS A 485 19.04 15.19 -12.55
C LYS A 485 18.29 16.31 -13.29
N LYS A 486 17.13 15.99 -13.90
CA LYS A 486 16.27 17.00 -14.56
C LYS A 486 15.68 17.99 -13.55
N TRP A 487 15.23 17.47 -12.39
CA TRP A 487 14.68 18.31 -11.32
C TRP A 487 15.75 19.20 -10.67
N LYS A 488 17.00 18.75 -10.59
CA LYS A 488 18.10 19.59 -10.11
C LYS A 488 18.23 20.90 -10.92
N LYS A 489 18.01 20.85 -12.24
CA LYS A 489 17.97 22.06 -13.09
C LYS A 489 16.78 22.95 -12.71
N LYS A 490 15.57 22.41 -12.63
CA LYS A 490 14.35 23.16 -12.25
C LYS A 490 14.47 23.83 -10.86
N ILE A 491 15.09 23.11 -9.89
CA ILE A 491 15.33 23.66 -8.56
C ILE A 491 16.27 24.87 -8.65
N ARG A 492 17.38 24.76 -9.40
CA ARG A 492 18.34 25.87 -9.59
C ARG A 492 17.73 27.09 -10.29
N GLU A 493 16.72 26.90 -11.10
CA GLU A 493 16.01 27.98 -11.80
C GLU A 493 15.02 28.72 -10.87
N LYS A 494 14.64 28.11 -9.76
CA LYS A 494 13.70 28.69 -8.78
C LYS A 494 14.40 29.28 -7.54
N VAL A 495 15.64 28.89 -7.28
CA VAL A 495 16.51 29.41 -6.21
C VAL A 495 17.49 30.44 -6.78
#